data_e18cceb72f34bd2fb433f98f9417f531
#
_entry.id   e18cceb72f34bd2fb433f98f9417f531
#
_cell.length_a   1.000
_cell.length_b   1.000
_cell.length_c   1.000
_cell.angle_alpha   90.00
_cell.angle_beta   90.00
_cell.angle_gamma   90.00
#
_symmetry.space_group_name_H-M   'P 1'
#
loop_
_entity.id
_entity.type
_entity.pdbx_description
1 polymer ?
#
loop_
_entity_poly.entity_id
_entity_poly.type
_entity_poly.pdbx_seq_one_letter_code
_entity_poly.pdbx_strand_id
1 'polypeptide(L)'
;MKKLLICTLLLAGAFSAYAQGEKEVKTGWSFGLLPTATFSVDNGFQAGAFGDIYNYGDGTTYPDPLHKISWEASYFTKSHRMRLYLAYDSKYLIPGMRINASVTYVNDPLYSFWGYNGPASIQDYDIWYNRETSPNINYYGMSRKMLRGLANVQGRVTDNLNWAAGVNFWKWTLGDMGGANTPYDKNLTLYRRYQKLGAITEAEAKGGIALELNAGLVFDTRDMEAAPNRGVWAEAYLNGNVLNSPYIKACLYFRHYIDIPIHIPAGDPGFAYRLAWQQTRVGETPFYMIQNVPLLVQRNMISEGFGSSNTIRGLRENRVLAEGLAWANTELRVKLVKFKLFNQYFYIAVNPFFDAGVITKPYRADVLGHTAIDPELVFFKGKNDPLSIAGYRGTIYDDSNIKNLIYSAGAGIKIAMNQNFIVSAEYARCFTDGLNADPWIGIGINYQF
;
A
#
# COMPACT_ATOMS: atom_id res chain seq x y z
N MET A 1 -19.12 -11.10 -16.59
CA MET A 1 -19.06 -10.11 -15.49
C MET A 1 -20.29 -10.14 -14.56
N LYS A 2 -21.55 -10.07 -15.04
CA LYS A 2 -22.75 -10.11 -14.15
C LYS A 2 -22.87 -11.35 -13.26
N LYS A 3 -22.46 -12.53 -13.73
CA LYS A 3 -22.52 -13.80 -12.96
C LYS A 3 -21.46 -13.88 -11.84
N LEU A 4 -20.32 -13.20 -11.98
CA LEU A 4 -19.24 -13.21 -10.97
C LEU A 4 -19.60 -12.33 -9.77
N LEU A 5 -20.23 -11.16 -10.01
CA LEU A 5 -20.67 -10.24 -8.96
C LEU A 5 -21.77 -10.86 -8.07
N ILE A 6 -22.66 -11.65 -8.66
CA ILE A 6 -23.74 -12.36 -7.95
C ILE A 6 -23.18 -13.51 -7.09
N CYS A 7 -22.15 -14.22 -7.56
CA CYS A 7 -21.51 -15.29 -6.77
C CYS A 7 -20.77 -14.74 -5.53
N THR A 8 -20.14 -13.57 -5.63
CA THR A 8 -19.45 -12.95 -4.50
C THR A 8 -20.44 -12.46 -3.43
N LEU A 9 -21.58 -11.93 -3.85
CA LEU A 9 -22.68 -11.53 -2.95
C LEU A 9 -23.40 -12.73 -2.29
N LEU A 10 -23.54 -13.85 -3.00
CA LEU A 10 -24.18 -15.07 -2.48
C LEU A 10 -23.28 -15.84 -1.50
N LEU A 11 -21.96 -15.84 -1.69
CA LEU A 11 -21.01 -16.43 -0.74
C LEU A 11 -20.90 -15.63 0.56
N ALA A 12 -21.01 -14.29 0.52
CA ALA A 12 -21.06 -13.48 1.71
C ALA A 12 -22.35 -13.69 2.54
N GLY A 13 -23.45 -14.08 1.90
CA GLY A 13 -24.74 -14.34 2.58
C GLY A 13 -24.81 -15.67 3.33
N ALA A 14 -24.01 -16.65 3.00
CA ALA A 14 -24.10 -18.00 3.58
C ALA A 14 -23.49 -18.12 4.99
N PHE A 15 -22.68 -17.17 5.43
CA PHE A 15 -21.98 -17.23 6.73
C PHE A 15 -22.57 -16.33 7.83
N SER A 16 -23.67 -15.60 7.58
CA SER A 16 -24.22 -14.62 8.50
C SER A 16 -25.43 -15.11 9.33
N ALA A 17 -25.67 -16.42 9.39
CA ALA A 17 -26.87 -16.96 10.07
C ALA A 17 -26.82 -16.91 11.62
N TYR A 18 -25.83 -16.30 12.22
CA TYR A 18 -25.71 -16.20 13.67
C TYR A 18 -25.47 -14.75 14.13
N ALA A 19 -26.48 -13.91 14.11
CA ALA A 19 -26.48 -12.73 14.98
C ALA A 19 -27.82 -12.00 14.96
N GLN A 20 -28.75 -12.41 15.84
CA GLN A 20 -29.68 -11.52 16.53
C GLN A 20 -30.39 -12.28 17.67
N GLY A 21 -29.66 -12.38 18.78
CA GLY A 21 -30.20 -12.37 20.13
C GLY A 21 -29.67 -11.12 20.82
N GLU A 22 -30.15 -10.77 21.99
CA GLU A 22 -29.50 -9.84 22.93
C GLU A 22 -27.99 -9.93 22.79
N LYS A 23 -27.25 -8.81 22.97
CA LYS A 23 -25.77 -8.78 22.84
C LYS A 23 -25.17 -9.89 23.68
N GLU A 24 -25.15 -11.08 23.16
CA GLU A 24 -24.60 -12.25 23.83
C GLU A 24 -23.11 -12.03 23.95
N VAL A 25 -22.62 -11.89 25.17
CA VAL A 25 -21.19 -11.73 25.45
C VAL A 25 -20.48 -12.97 24.95
N LYS A 26 -19.63 -12.82 23.96
CA LYS A 26 -18.82 -13.95 23.46
C LYS A 26 -17.77 -14.34 24.48
N THR A 27 -17.62 -15.64 24.70
CA THR A 27 -16.61 -16.24 25.55
C THR A 27 -15.80 -17.28 24.80
N GLY A 28 -14.60 -17.59 25.26
CA GLY A 28 -13.75 -18.61 24.66
C GLY A 28 -13.26 -18.25 23.25
N TRP A 29 -13.06 -19.25 22.42
CA TRP A 29 -12.53 -19.11 21.08
C TRP A 29 -13.62 -18.89 20.04
N SER A 30 -13.39 -17.96 19.13
CA SER A 30 -14.24 -17.68 17.97
C SER A 30 -13.34 -17.47 16.75
N PHE A 31 -13.80 -17.87 15.58
CA PHE A 31 -13.04 -17.73 14.34
C PHE A 31 -13.93 -17.24 13.21
N GLY A 32 -13.35 -16.44 12.34
CA GLY A 32 -13.96 -15.99 11.10
C GLY A 32 -13.04 -16.35 9.93
N LEU A 33 -13.61 -16.77 8.83
CA LEU A 33 -12.92 -17.06 7.58
C LEU A 33 -13.67 -16.38 6.45
N LEU A 34 -12.93 -15.65 5.60
CA LEU A 34 -13.48 -15.00 4.42
C LEU A 34 -12.60 -15.28 3.20
N PRO A 35 -13.19 -15.55 2.02
CA PRO A 35 -12.43 -15.59 0.78
C PRO A 35 -11.92 -14.19 0.44
N THR A 36 -10.69 -14.10 -0.04
CA THR A 36 -10.14 -12.87 -0.59
C THR A 36 -10.44 -12.82 -2.08
N ALA A 37 -11.16 -11.80 -2.51
CA ALA A 37 -11.47 -11.54 -3.90
C ALA A 37 -11.37 -10.04 -4.15
N THR A 38 -10.17 -9.57 -4.54
CA THR A 38 -9.91 -8.16 -4.85
C THR A 38 -9.31 -8.04 -6.25
N PHE A 39 -9.25 -6.84 -6.77
CA PHE A 39 -8.68 -6.55 -8.08
C PHE A 39 -7.91 -5.24 -8.05
N SER A 40 -6.76 -5.22 -8.70
CA SER A 40 -6.06 -3.99 -9.06
C SER A 40 -5.49 -4.08 -10.47
N VAL A 41 -5.34 -2.95 -11.13
CA VAL A 41 -4.75 -2.89 -12.47
C VAL A 41 -3.29 -3.34 -12.50
N ASP A 42 -2.60 -3.23 -11.36
CA ASP A 42 -1.19 -3.62 -11.23
C ASP A 42 -1.04 -5.14 -11.07
N ASN A 43 -1.79 -5.74 -10.16
CA ASN A 43 -1.61 -7.13 -9.75
C ASN A 43 -2.64 -8.10 -10.35
N GLY A 44 -3.71 -7.59 -10.96
CA GLY A 44 -4.82 -8.38 -11.46
C GLY A 44 -5.78 -8.81 -10.37
N PHE A 45 -6.40 -9.96 -10.54
CA PHE A 45 -7.31 -10.54 -9.56
C PHE A 45 -6.53 -11.22 -8.44
N GLN A 46 -6.89 -10.92 -7.19
CA GLN A 46 -6.39 -11.61 -6.01
C GLN A 46 -7.38 -12.70 -5.60
N ALA A 47 -6.92 -13.93 -5.53
CA ALA A 47 -7.66 -15.07 -5.02
C ALA A 47 -6.97 -15.62 -3.78
N GLY A 48 -7.73 -15.97 -2.76
CA GLY A 48 -7.18 -16.49 -1.52
C GLY A 48 -8.19 -16.57 -0.40
N ALA A 49 -7.68 -16.65 0.82
CA ALA A 49 -8.47 -16.60 2.02
C ALA A 49 -7.73 -15.82 3.11
N PHE A 50 -8.49 -15.16 3.96
CA PHE A 50 -7.99 -14.58 5.19
C PHE A 50 -8.95 -14.90 6.34
N GLY A 51 -8.42 -14.90 7.55
CA GLY A 51 -9.23 -15.19 8.71
C GLY A 51 -8.67 -14.59 9.97
N ASP A 52 -9.56 -14.44 10.94
CA ASP A 52 -9.25 -14.03 12.29
C ASP A 52 -9.67 -15.12 13.28
N ILE A 53 -8.84 -15.38 14.26
CA ILE A 53 -9.12 -16.23 15.42
C ILE A 53 -9.08 -15.33 16.64
N TYR A 54 -10.16 -15.32 17.40
CA TYR A 54 -10.33 -14.51 18.59
C TYR A 54 -10.44 -15.40 19.83
N ASN A 55 -9.84 -14.97 20.92
CA ASN A 55 -10.10 -15.51 22.24
C ASN A 55 -10.66 -14.42 23.14
N TYR A 56 -11.87 -14.60 23.65
CA TYR A 56 -12.56 -13.65 24.53
C TYR A 56 -12.45 -14.04 26.02
N GLY A 57 -11.78 -15.17 26.35
CA GLY A 57 -11.66 -15.64 27.71
C GLY A 57 -13.03 -15.90 28.35
N ASP A 58 -13.29 -15.29 29.48
CA ASP A 58 -14.58 -15.31 30.19
C ASP A 58 -15.59 -14.28 29.69
N GLY A 59 -15.21 -13.44 28.72
CA GLY A 59 -16.06 -12.40 28.13
C GLY A 59 -16.04 -11.05 28.85
N THR A 60 -15.28 -10.90 29.90
CA THR A 60 -15.24 -9.64 30.68
C THR A 60 -14.74 -8.45 29.87
N THR A 61 -13.93 -8.69 28.83
CA THR A 61 -13.39 -7.65 27.95
C THR A 61 -14.18 -7.45 26.66
N TYR A 62 -15.25 -8.21 26.44
CA TYR A 62 -16.07 -8.11 25.24
C TYR A 62 -16.57 -6.67 25.03
N PRO A 63 -16.51 -6.09 23.81
CA PRO A 63 -16.22 -6.75 22.51
C PRO A 63 -14.73 -6.89 22.15
N ASP A 64 -13.80 -6.39 22.95
CA ASP A 64 -12.37 -6.55 22.71
C ASP A 64 -11.91 -7.98 23.05
N PRO A 65 -11.25 -8.72 22.15
CA PRO A 65 -10.71 -10.02 22.46
C PRO A 65 -9.44 -9.92 23.33
N LEU A 66 -9.20 -10.88 24.19
CA LEU A 66 -7.93 -11.02 24.90
C LEU A 66 -6.77 -11.28 23.94
N HIS A 67 -7.01 -12.15 22.93
CA HIS A 67 -6.04 -12.48 21.90
C HIS A 67 -6.70 -12.50 20.53
N LYS A 68 -6.01 -11.93 19.55
CA LYS A 68 -6.40 -11.99 18.14
C LYS A 68 -5.25 -12.54 17.32
N ILE A 69 -5.52 -13.54 16.49
CA ILE A 69 -4.60 -14.04 15.47
C ILE A 69 -5.25 -13.82 14.12
N SER A 70 -4.55 -13.11 13.22
CA SER A 70 -4.98 -12.86 11.86
C SER A 70 -4.07 -13.58 10.88
N TRP A 71 -4.62 -14.16 9.83
CA TRP A 71 -3.83 -14.81 8.79
C TRP A 71 -4.40 -14.53 7.40
N GLU A 72 -3.54 -14.59 6.39
CA GLU A 72 -3.91 -14.47 4.97
C GLU A 72 -3.01 -15.38 4.14
N ALA A 73 -3.61 -16.05 3.15
CA ALA A 73 -2.90 -16.72 2.06
C ALA A 73 -3.57 -16.31 0.74
N SER A 74 -2.82 -15.65 -0.12
CA SER A 74 -3.38 -15.12 -1.37
C SER A 74 -2.40 -15.19 -2.54
N TYR A 75 -2.97 -15.24 -3.75
CA TYR A 75 -2.29 -15.27 -5.02
C TYR A 75 -2.90 -14.24 -5.98
N PHE A 76 -2.05 -13.54 -6.73
CA PHE A 76 -2.43 -12.50 -7.68
C PHE A 76 -2.18 -12.96 -9.10
N THR A 77 -3.22 -12.89 -9.94
CA THR A 77 -3.21 -13.55 -11.25
C THR A 77 -2.31 -12.90 -12.30
N LYS A 78 -2.12 -11.57 -12.25
CA LYS A 78 -1.32 -10.84 -13.24
C LYS A 78 0.15 -10.76 -12.85
N SER A 79 0.45 -10.41 -11.61
CA SER A 79 1.82 -10.31 -11.09
C SER A 79 2.39 -11.66 -10.66
N HIS A 80 1.57 -12.71 -10.59
CA HIS A 80 1.93 -14.01 -10.02
C HIS A 80 2.46 -13.91 -8.58
N ARG A 81 2.13 -12.82 -7.91
CA ARG A 81 2.51 -12.58 -6.52
C ARG A 81 1.83 -13.58 -5.60
N MET A 82 2.58 -14.14 -4.68
CA MET A 82 2.05 -14.92 -3.56
C MET A 82 2.30 -14.14 -2.27
N ARG A 83 1.30 -14.05 -1.40
CA ARG A 83 1.39 -13.43 -0.09
C ARG A 83 0.91 -14.37 0.99
N LEU A 84 1.73 -14.52 2.03
CA LEU A 84 1.39 -15.22 3.26
C LEU A 84 1.60 -14.25 4.43
N TYR A 85 0.64 -14.21 5.33
CA TYR A 85 0.65 -13.30 6.47
C TYR A 85 0.09 -14.00 7.71
N LEU A 86 0.76 -13.82 8.83
CA LEU A 86 0.31 -14.24 10.14
C LEU A 86 0.59 -13.12 11.13
N ALA A 87 -0.39 -12.73 11.92
CA ALA A 87 -0.24 -11.70 12.93
C ALA A 87 -0.94 -12.05 14.23
N TYR A 88 -0.40 -11.51 15.29
CA TYR A 88 -0.94 -11.55 16.65
C TYR A 88 -1.14 -10.14 17.16
N ASP A 89 -2.26 -9.87 17.81
CA ASP A 89 -2.58 -8.59 18.48
C ASP A 89 -3.25 -8.86 19.81
N SER A 90 -2.82 -8.17 20.86
CA SER A 90 -3.44 -8.24 22.18
C SER A 90 -3.25 -6.93 22.93
N LYS A 91 -4.33 -6.44 23.55
CA LYS A 91 -4.31 -5.31 24.50
C LYS A 91 -4.18 -5.78 25.95
N TYR A 92 -4.18 -7.08 26.19
CA TYR A 92 -4.31 -7.68 27.53
C TYR A 92 -3.20 -8.66 27.90
N LEU A 93 -2.30 -9.03 26.97
CA LEU A 93 -1.20 -9.95 27.25
C LEU A 93 -0.27 -9.40 28.33
N ILE A 94 0.01 -8.10 28.27
CA ILE A 94 0.71 -7.36 29.34
C ILE A 94 -0.20 -6.21 29.76
N PRO A 95 -0.54 -6.09 31.05
CA PRO A 95 -1.40 -5.02 31.56
C PRO A 95 -0.91 -3.63 31.16
N GLY A 96 -1.79 -2.82 30.60
CA GLY A 96 -1.49 -1.44 30.17
C GLY A 96 -0.70 -1.34 28.85
N MET A 97 -0.46 -2.46 28.16
CA MET A 97 0.29 -2.47 26.90
C MET A 97 -0.49 -3.21 25.81
N ARG A 98 -0.42 -2.70 24.60
CA ARG A 98 -0.83 -3.42 23.38
C ARG A 98 0.40 -4.01 22.72
N ILE A 99 0.36 -5.30 22.43
CA ILE A 99 1.41 -6.03 21.72
C ILE A 99 0.88 -6.41 20.35
N ASN A 100 1.70 -6.18 19.34
CA ASN A 100 1.41 -6.55 17.97
C ASN A 100 2.66 -7.19 17.35
N ALA A 101 2.52 -8.40 16.81
CA ALA A 101 3.60 -9.13 16.16
C ALA A 101 3.10 -9.75 14.85
N SER A 102 3.96 -9.82 13.83
CA SER A 102 3.59 -10.48 12.58
C SER A 102 4.78 -11.05 11.83
N VAL A 103 4.46 -12.02 10.97
CA VAL A 103 5.36 -12.52 9.93
C VAL A 103 4.64 -12.39 8.60
N THR A 104 5.35 -11.84 7.61
CA THR A 104 4.84 -11.67 6.24
C THR A 104 5.86 -12.23 5.26
N TYR A 105 5.41 -13.08 4.36
CA TYR A 105 6.18 -13.54 3.22
C TYR A 105 5.50 -13.11 1.92
N VAL A 106 6.28 -12.52 1.01
CA VAL A 106 5.84 -12.15 -0.34
C VAL A 106 6.83 -12.73 -1.33
N ASN A 107 6.33 -13.45 -2.33
CA ASN A 107 7.08 -13.82 -3.53
C ASN A 107 6.43 -13.12 -4.72
N ASP A 108 7.17 -12.22 -5.35
CA ASP A 108 6.69 -11.34 -6.42
C ASP A 108 7.60 -11.46 -7.65
N PRO A 109 7.34 -12.44 -8.53
CA PRO A 109 8.20 -12.71 -9.67
C PRO A 109 8.12 -11.65 -10.77
N LEU A 110 7.05 -10.83 -10.78
CA LEU A 110 6.79 -9.77 -11.76
C LEU A 110 6.55 -8.43 -11.04
N TYR A 111 7.54 -7.99 -10.26
CA TYR A 111 7.49 -6.69 -9.60
C TYR A 111 7.82 -5.58 -10.59
N SER A 112 7.02 -4.51 -10.57
CA SER A 112 7.24 -3.34 -11.42
C SER A 112 8.23 -2.37 -10.78
N PHE A 113 9.35 -2.14 -11.44
CA PHE A 113 10.36 -1.14 -11.09
C PHE A 113 10.35 -0.01 -12.12
N TRP A 114 9.93 1.17 -11.68
CA TRP A 114 9.73 2.35 -12.53
C TRP A 114 10.89 3.36 -12.48
N GLY A 115 11.99 3.01 -11.80
CA GLY A 115 13.11 3.92 -11.51
C GLY A 115 12.88 4.75 -10.24
N TYR A 116 13.67 5.80 -10.08
CA TYR A 116 13.66 6.66 -8.90
C TYR A 116 13.05 8.03 -9.18
N ASN A 117 12.62 8.71 -8.11
CA ASN A 117 12.21 10.10 -8.11
C ASN A 117 11.00 10.41 -9.03
N GLY A 118 10.10 9.45 -9.18
CA GLY A 118 8.78 9.61 -9.76
C GLY A 118 8.70 10.35 -11.09
N PRO A 119 8.36 11.66 -11.10
CA PRO A 119 8.24 12.44 -12.33
C PRO A 119 9.54 12.53 -13.15
N ALA A 120 10.70 12.43 -12.48
CA ALA A 120 11.99 12.40 -13.16
C ALA A 120 12.27 11.08 -13.88
N SER A 121 11.66 9.98 -13.43
CA SER A 121 11.80 8.68 -14.09
C SER A 121 10.80 8.58 -15.24
N ILE A 122 11.29 8.68 -16.46
CA ILE A 122 10.49 8.71 -17.68
C ILE A 122 10.00 7.31 -18.01
N GLN A 123 8.70 7.18 -18.17
CA GLN A 123 8.05 5.94 -18.57
C GLN A 123 7.65 6.01 -20.05
N ASP A 124 8.10 5.06 -20.83
CA ASP A 124 7.71 4.92 -22.22
C ASP A 124 6.58 3.90 -22.37
N TYR A 125 5.41 4.40 -22.80
CA TYR A 125 4.22 3.57 -22.98
C TYR A 125 4.36 2.55 -24.09
N ASP A 126 5.04 2.89 -25.19
CA ASP A 126 5.20 1.98 -26.32
C ASP A 126 6.02 0.75 -25.95
N ILE A 127 6.98 0.92 -25.05
CA ILE A 127 7.76 -0.21 -24.54
C ILE A 127 6.87 -1.18 -23.74
N TRP A 128 5.89 -0.67 -23.03
CA TRP A 128 5.09 -1.48 -22.13
C TRP A 128 3.85 -2.10 -22.79
N TYR A 129 3.17 -1.37 -23.65
CA TYR A 129 1.89 -1.80 -24.21
C TYR A 129 1.97 -2.39 -25.61
N ASN A 130 2.93 -1.97 -26.40
CA ASN A 130 3.02 -2.40 -27.77
C ASN A 130 3.90 -3.64 -27.93
N ARG A 131 3.27 -4.80 -27.92
CA ARG A 131 3.99 -6.09 -28.07
C ARG A 131 4.70 -6.26 -29.40
N GLU A 132 4.27 -5.55 -30.44
CA GLU A 132 4.82 -5.68 -31.79
C GLU A 132 6.08 -4.81 -31.96
N THR A 133 6.12 -3.66 -31.31
CA THR A 133 7.24 -2.70 -31.43
C THR A 133 8.15 -2.69 -30.20
N SER A 134 7.70 -3.23 -29.06
CA SER A 134 8.50 -3.26 -27.85
C SER A 134 9.69 -4.21 -27.98
N PRO A 135 10.89 -3.73 -27.71
CA PRO A 135 12.08 -4.61 -27.64
C PRO A 135 11.99 -5.57 -26.44
N ASN A 136 11.32 -5.16 -25.39
CA ASN A 136 11.13 -5.93 -24.18
C ASN A 136 9.92 -5.41 -23.38
N ILE A 137 8.77 -6.05 -23.52
CA ILE A 137 7.55 -5.72 -22.76
C ILE A 137 7.74 -5.83 -21.23
N ASN A 138 8.80 -6.46 -20.80
CA ASN A 138 9.16 -6.65 -19.40
C ASN A 138 10.27 -5.67 -18.95
N TYR A 139 10.51 -4.60 -19.71
CA TYR A 139 11.55 -3.63 -19.43
C TYR A 139 11.49 -3.08 -17.99
N TYR A 140 10.30 -2.84 -17.47
CA TYR A 140 10.08 -2.38 -16.10
C TYR A 140 9.94 -3.52 -15.09
N GLY A 141 10.21 -4.75 -15.48
CA GLY A 141 10.07 -5.93 -14.62
C GLY A 141 11.35 -6.33 -13.89
N MET A 142 11.20 -6.70 -12.64
CA MET A 142 12.20 -7.41 -11.83
C MET A 142 11.51 -8.42 -10.92
N SER A 143 12.26 -9.27 -10.24
CA SER A 143 11.72 -10.16 -9.22
C SER A 143 12.15 -9.72 -7.83
N ARG A 144 11.27 -9.98 -6.86
CA ARG A 144 11.60 -9.80 -5.44
C ARG A 144 10.94 -10.86 -4.56
N LYS A 145 11.61 -11.20 -3.48
CA LYS A 145 11.05 -11.97 -2.37
C LYS A 145 11.29 -11.21 -1.09
N MET A 146 10.31 -11.20 -0.22
CA MET A 146 10.39 -10.52 1.08
C MET A 146 9.97 -11.48 2.18
N LEU A 147 10.78 -11.54 3.21
CA LEU A 147 10.39 -12.06 4.52
C LEU A 147 10.49 -10.91 5.51
N ARG A 148 9.41 -10.61 6.21
CA ARG A 148 9.36 -9.61 7.27
C ARG A 148 8.91 -10.25 8.57
N GLY A 149 9.62 -9.97 9.65
CA GLY A 149 9.18 -10.22 11.02
C GLY A 149 9.05 -8.90 11.77
N LEU A 150 7.97 -8.69 12.48
CA LEU A 150 7.71 -7.44 13.21
C LEU A 150 7.21 -7.77 14.60
N ALA A 151 7.67 -7.00 15.60
CA ALA A 151 7.11 -6.97 16.94
C ALA A 151 7.10 -5.54 17.46
N ASN A 152 5.92 -5.06 17.86
CA ASN A 152 5.72 -3.72 18.41
C ASN A 152 4.99 -3.79 19.73
N VAL A 153 5.31 -2.83 20.60
CA VAL A 153 4.64 -2.61 21.88
C VAL A 153 4.20 -1.15 21.92
N GLN A 154 2.99 -0.93 22.41
CA GLN A 154 2.43 0.40 22.66
C GLN A 154 1.97 0.46 24.11
N GLY A 155 2.41 1.47 24.84
CA GLY A 155 2.05 1.70 26.22
C GLY A 155 1.42 3.06 26.43
N ARG A 156 0.60 3.19 27.47
CA ARG A 156 -0.16 4.41 27.77
C ARG A 156 0.75 5.47 28.41
N VAL A 157 0.63 6.71 27.97
CA VAL A 157 1.19 7.90 28.61
C VAL A 157 0.07 8.69 29.25
N THR A 158 -0.99 8.97 28.47
CA THR A 158 -2.26 9.58 28.93
C THR A 158 -3.42 8.85 28.27
N ASP A 159 -4.66 9.27 28.50
CA ASP A 159 -5.84 8.64 27.92
C ASP A 159 -5.80 8.57 26.38
N ASN A 160 -5.22 9.58 25.73
CA ASN A 160 -5.18 9.71 24.29
C ASN A 160 -3.76 9.63 23.70
N LEU A 161 -2.73 9.62 24.55
CA LEU A 161 -1.34 9.59 24.12
C LEU A 161 -0.67 8.32 24.58
N ASN A 162 -0.06 7.60 23.65
CA ASN A 162 0.71 6.39 23.89
C ASN A 162 2.14 6.56 23.38
N TRP A 163 3.11 5.97 24.06
CA TRP A 163 4.41 5.67 23.51
C TRP A 163 4.36 4.37 22.72
N ALA A 164 5.22 4.23 21.75
CA ALA A 164 5.32 3.01 20.96
C ALA A 164 6.78 2.72 20.62
N ALA A 165 7.14 1.44 20.64
CA ALA A 165 8.45 0.97 20.24
C ALA A 165 8.34 -0.41 19.59
N GLY A 166 9.33 -0.75 18.76
CA GLY A 166 9.30 -2.05 18.10
C GLY A 166 10.54 -2.36 17.29
N VAL A 167 10.52 -3.54 16.71
CA VAL A 167 11.57 -4.08 15.87
C VAL A 167 10.96 -4.68 14.61
N ASN A 168 11.58 -4.41 13.44
CA ASN A 168 11.24 -5.00 12.16
C ASN A 168 12.49 -5.68 11.58
N PHE A 169 12.40 -6.96 11.36
CA PHE A 169 13.39 -7.71 10.59
C PHE A 169 12.91 -7.83 9.13
N TRP A 170 13.80 -7.55 8.19
CA TRP A 170 13.56 -7.67 6.77
C TRP A 170 14.64 -8.50 6.11
N LYS A 171 14.22 -9.43 5.26
CA LYS A 171 15.10 -10.11 4.31
C LYS A 171 14.50 -9.95 2.91
N TRP A 172 15.26 -9.29 2.05
CA TRP A 172 14.92 -9.10 0.65
C TRP A 172 15.83 -9.96 -0.22
N THR A 173 15.25 -10.58 -1.24
CA THR A 173 15.96 -11.20 -2.34
C THR A 173 15.45 -10.60 -3.63
N LEU A 174 16.34 -9.98 -4.38
CA LEU A 174 16.04 -9.28 -5.63
C LEU A 174 16.74 -9.96 -6.79
N GLY A 175 16.22 -9.79 -8.00
CA GLY A 175 16.83 -10.35 -9.19
C GLY A 175 16.07 -10.04 -10.47
N ASP A 176 16.49 -10.68 -11.54
CA ASP A 176 15.78 -10.61 -12.80
C ASP A 176 14.41 -11.25 -12.67
N MET A 177 13.50 -10.82 -13.51
CA MET A 177 12.16 -11.37 -13.57
C MET A 177 12.21 -12.89 -13.79
N GLY A 178 11.47 -13.64 -12.98
CA GLY A 178 11.43 -15.10 -13.01
C GLY A 178 10.10 -15.65 -13.52
N GLY A 179 10.16 -16.83 -14.15
CA GLY A 179 8.98 -17.67 -14.38
C GLY A 179 8.08 -17.30 -15.55
N ALA A 180 8.40 -16.32 -16.36
CA ALA A 180 7.66 -16.05 -17.58
C ALA A 180 8.19 -16.89 -18.74
N ASN A 181 7.34 -17.67 -19.40
CA ASN A 181 7.63 -18.35 -20.66
C ASN A 181 7.79 -17.38 -21.86
N THR A 182 7.86 -16.08 -21.59
CA THR A 182 8.06 -15.06 -22.62
C THR A 182 9.54 -14.83 -22.83
N PRO A 183 10.07 -15.00 -24.03
CA PRO A 183 11.44 -14.65 -24.33
C PRO A 183 11.64 -13.15 -24.07
N TYR A 184 12.54 -12.79 -23.19
CA TYR A 184 12.97 -11.42 -22.96
C TYR A 184 14.49 -11.39 -22.70
N ASP A 185 15.12 -10.33 -23.12
CA ASP A 185 16.51 -10.10 -22.78
C ASP A 185 16.64 -9.54 -21.37
N LYS A 186 17.19 -10.34 -20.46
CA LYS A 186 17.41 -9.94 -19.06
C LYS A 186 18.28 -8.70 -18.93
N ASN A 187 19.16 -8.44 -19.89
CA ASN A 187 20.05 -7.29 -19.88
C ASN A 187 19.33 -5.98 -20.27
N LEU A 188 18.16 -6.08 -20.90
CA LEU A 188 17.34 -4.97 -21.37
C LEU A 188 16.23 -4.60 -20.37
N THR A 189 16.47 -4.66 -19.07
CA THR A 189 15.52 -4.18 -18.06
C THR A 189 16.02 -2.89 -17.43
N LEU A 190 15.09 -2.01 -17.01
CA LEU A 190 15.43 -0.79 -16.29
C LEU A 190 16.24 -1.09 -15.02
N TYR A 191 15.91 -2.19 -14.34
CA TYR A 191 16.65 -2.68 -13.18
C TYR A 191 18.13 -2.92 -13.49
N ARG A 192 18.45 -3.54 -14.62
CA ARG A 192 19.84 -3.77 -15.08
C ARG A 192 20.52 -2.49 -15.56
N ARG A 193 19.75 -1.57 -16.15
CA ARG A 193 20.27 -0.25 -16.53
C ARG A 193 20.70 0.57 -15.32
N TYR A 194 19.90 0.58 -14.29
CA TYR A 194 20.24 1.28 -13.04
C TYR A 194 21.45 0.68 -12.35
N GLN A 195 21.68 -0.64 -12.47
CA GLN A 195 22.94 -1.27 -12.03
C GLN A 195 24.14 -0.78 -12.86
N LYS A 196 24.03 -0.77 -14.18
CA LYS A 196 25.11 -0.28 -15.07
C LYS A 196 25.44 1.21 -14.82
N LEU A 197 24.47 2.01 -14.45
CA LEU A 197 24.64 3.41 -14.09
C LEU A 197 25.19 3.61 -12.66
N GLY A 198 25.32 2.54 -11.87
CA GLY A 198 25.71 2.63 -10.47
C GLY A 198 24.61 3.10 -9.51
N ALA A 199 23.40 3.36 -10.02
CA ALA A 199 22.27 3.78 -9.21
C ALA A 199 21.68 2.63 -8.35
N ILE A 200 21.97 1.39 -8.71
CA ILE A 200 21.81 0.20 -7.88
C ILE A 200 23.20 -0.43 -7.74
N THR A 201 23.75 -0.46 -6.53
CA THR A 201 25.07 -1.03 -6.30
C THR A 201 25.05 -2.56 -6.40
N GLU A 202 26.19 -3.19 -6.70
CA GLU A 202 26.30 -4.65 -6.75
C GLU A 202 25.90 -5.33 -5.43
N ALA A 203 26.23 -4.69 -4.31
CA ALA A 203 25.92 -5.17 -2.98
C ALA A 203 24.39 -5.20 -2.72
N GLU A 204 23.65 -4.25 -3.30
CA GLU A 204 22.20 -4.11 -3.12
C GLU A 204 21.36 -4.84 -4.18
N ALA A 205 21.96 -5.11 -5.35
CA ALA A 205 21.26 -5.69 -6.49
C ALA A 205 20.65 -7.07 -6.19
N LYS A 206 21.21 -7.82 -5.26
CA LYS A 206 20.67 -9.12 -4.85
C LYS A 206 19.69 -9.03 -3.66
N GLY A 207 19.44 -7.83 -3.17
CA GLY A 207 18.71 -7.58 -1.94
C GLY A 207 19.63 -7.56 -0.72
N GLY A 208 19.07 -7.75 0.46
CA GLY A 208 19.82 -7.68 1.71
C GLY A 208 18.96 -7.93 2.93
N ILE A 209 19.54 -7.69 4.09
CA ILE A 209 18.90 -7.82 5.40
C ILE A 209 18.90 -6.45 6.06
N ALA A 210 17.78 -6.08 6.67
CA ALA A 210 17.66 -4.91 7.53
C ALA A 210 17.02 -5.29 8.86
N LEU A 211 17.50 -4.66 9.94
CA LEU A 211 16.88 -4.72 11.26
C LEU A 211 16.57 -3.29 11.66
N GLU A 212 15.31 -2.93 11.55
CA GLU A 212 14.85 -1.61 11.94
C GLU A 212 14.35 -1.61 13.36
N LEU A 213 14.80 -0.64 14.14
CA LEU A 213 14.23 -0.28 15.44
C LEU A 213 13.34 0.94 15.23
N ASN A 214 12.17 0.93 15.82
CA ASN A 214 11.26 2.08 15.78
C ASN A 214 10.89 2.51 17.20
N ALA A 215 10.73 3.82 17.37
CA ALA A 215 10.22 4.42 18.60
C ALA A 215 9.45 5.70 18.26
N GLY A 216 8.38 5.96 19.00
CA GLY A 216 7.56 7.13 18.72
C GLY A 216 6.38 7.30 19.65
N LEU A 217 5.47 8.18 19.23
CA LEU A 217 4.26 8.55 19.94
C LEU A 217 3.04 8.36 19.03
N VAL A 218 1.95 7.94 19.64
CA VAL A 218 0.64 7.76 19.01
C VAL A 218 -0.40 8.55 19.79
N PHE A 219 -1.07 9.49 19.14
CA PHE A 219 -2.20 10.22 19.68
C PHE A 219 -3.48 9.77 18.98
N ASP A 220 -4.48 9.29 19.71
CA ASP A 220 -5.70 8.72 19.14
C ASP A 220 -6.93 9.14 19.96
N THR A 221 -7.82 9.89 19.32
CA THR A 221 -9.11 10.34 19.87
C THR A 221 -10.29 9.89 19.00
N ARG A 222 -10.07 8.91 18.10
CA ARG A 222 -11.13 8.42 17.22
C ARG A 222 -12.27 7.79 18.02
N ASP A 223 -13.48 7.96 17.50
CA ASP A 223 -14.67 7.31 18.03
C ASP A 223 -14.66 5.78 17.82
N MET A 224 -14.02 5.31 16.73
CA MET A 224 -13.80 3.89 16.45
C MET A 224 -12.55 3.66 15.59
N GLU A 225 -11.93 2.48 15.73
CA GLU A 225 -10.70 2.17 15.02
C GLU A 225 -10.91 1.86 13.52
N ALA A 226 -11.98 1.14 13.16
CA ALA A 226 -12.13 0.57 11.81
C ALA A 226 -12.68 1.57 10.78
N ALA A 227 -13.66 2.37 11.15
CA ALA A 227 -14.32 3.32 10.25
C ALA A 227 -14.68 4.60 11.01
N PRO A 228 -13.69 5.40 11.42
CA PRO A 228 -13.92 6.57 12.25
C PRO A 228 -14.77 7.62 11.53
N ASN A 229 -15.73 8.19 12.26
CA ASN A 229 -16.52 9.32 11.80
C ASN A 229 -15.94 10.64 12.32
N ARG A 230 -15.33 10.62 13.52
CA ARG A 230 -14.76 11.82 14.16
C ARG A 230 -13.52 11.51 14.97
N GLY A 231 -12.71 12.54 15.21
CA GLY A 231 -11.51 12.46 16.02
C GLY A 231 -10.22 12.56 15.22
N VAL A 232 -9.12 12.47 15.90
CA VAL A 232 -7.76 12.59 15.35
C VAL A 232 -6.99 11.31 15.63
N TRP A 233 -6.17 10.90 14.67
CA TRP A 233 -5.17 9.87 14.85
C TRP A 233 -3.83 10.34 14.28
N ALA A 234 -2.89 10.66 15.15
CA ALA A 234 -1.58 11.15 14.78
C ALA A 234 -0.48 10.22 15.29
N GLU A 235 0.57 10.09 14.50
CA GLU A 235 1.73 9.25 14.79
C GLU A 235 3.01 9.99 14.44
N ALA A 236 4.01 9.93 15.31
CA ALA A 236 5.34 10.46 15.10
C ALA A 236 6.39 9.41 15.48
N TYR A 237 7.20 8.97 14.50
CA TYR A 237 8.17 7.89 14.69
C TYR A 237 9.55 8.26 14.17
N LEU A 238 10.57 7.74 14.84
CA LEU A 238 11.87 7.45 14.26
C LEU A 238 11.95 5.96 13.94
N ASN A 239 12.39 5.63 12.75
CA ASN A 239 12.58 4.26 12.27
C ASN A 239 13.99 4.14 11.71
N GLY A 240 14.83 3.33 12.32
CA GLY A 240 16.25 3.24 11.99
C GLY A 240 16.72 1.83 11.73
N ASN A 241 17.41 1.60 10.61
CA ASN A 241 18.12 0.36 10.35
C ASN A 241 19.48 0.37 11.06
N VAL A 242 19.77 -0.71 11.77
CA VAL A 242 21.03 -0.86 12.54
C VAL A 242 22.01 -1.85 11.90
N LEU A 243 21.63 -2.51 10.79
CA LEU A 243 22.46 -3.49 10.09
C LEU A 243 22.87 -2.97 8.69
N ASN A 244 24.05 -3.38 8.24
CA ASN A 244 24.63 -3.23 6.90
C ASN A 244 24.63 -1.82 6.31
N SER A 245 23.56 -1.15 6.13
CA SER A 245 23.46 0.23 5.65
C SER A 245 22.65 1.01 6.66
N PRO A 246 23.27 1.54 7.72
CA PRO A 246 22.55 2.25 8.78
C PRO A 246 21.89 3.53 8.27
N TYR A 247 20.64 3.71 8.64
CA TYR A 247 19.90 4.94 8.37
C TYR A 247 18.89 5.24 9.47
N ILE A 248 18.47 6.50 9.58
CA ILE A 248 17.35 6.91 10.43
C ILE A 248 16.36 7.69 9.58
N LYS A 249 15.13 7.22 9.56
CA LYS A 249 13.99 7.82 8.89
C LYS A 249 13.04 8.42 9.93
N ALA A 250 12.63 9.66 9.74
CA ALA A 250 11.56 10.28 10.51
C ALA A 250 10.24 10.16 9.76
N CYS A 251 9.15 9.84 10.49
CA CYS A 251 7.82 9.61 9.94
C CYS A 251 6.79 10.37 10.77
N LEU A 252 5.96 11.16 10.12
CA LEU A 252 4.85 11.91 10.71
C LEU A 252 3.57 11.62 9.95
N TYR A 253 2.52 11.25 10.66
CA TYR A 253 1.20 10.98 10.10
C TYR A 253 0.15 11.67 10.94
N PHE A 254 -0.74 12.39 10.29
CA PHE A 254 -1.87 13.06 10.92
C PHE A 254 -3.13 12.74 10.13
N ARG A 255 -4.14 12.22 10.80
CA ARG A 255 -5.46 11.91 10.23
C ARG A 255 -6.52 12.59 11.06
N HIS A 256 -7.45 13.25 10.39
CA HIS A 256 -8.56 13.90 11.04
C HIS A 256 -9.86 13.50 10.36
N TYR A 257 -10.83 13.17 11.16
CA TYR A 257 -12.17 12.73 10.77
C TYR A 257 -13.17 13.73 11.33
N ILE A 258 -14.04 14.26 10.48
CA ILE A 258 -14.95 15.36 10.76
C ILE A 258 -16.33 14.96 10.32
N ASP A 259 -17.30 14.92 11.26
CA ASP A 259 -18.70 14.84 10.92
C ASP A 259 -19.16 16.17 10.35
N ILE A 260 -19.77 16.16 9.17
CA ILE A 260 -20.41 17.34 8.59
C ILE A 260 -21.86 17.39 9.10
N PRO A 261 -22.27 18.45 9.79
CA PRO A 261 -23.59 18.51 10.43
C PRO A 261 -24.71 18.80 9.40
N ILE A 262 -24.77 17.99 8.35
CA ILE A 262 -25.83 18.00 7.34
C ILE A 262 -26.60 16.70 7.49
N HIS A 263 -27.81 16.80 8.06
CA HIS A 263 -28.60 15.61 8.31
C HIS A 263 -29.22 15.05 7.04
N ILE A 264 -28.81 13.85 6.65
CA ILE A 264 -29.42 13.08 5.57
C ILE A 264 -29.93 11.74 6.11
N PRO A 265 -31.03 11.17 5.54
CA PRO A 265 -31.66 9.96 6.10
C PRO A 265 -30.70 8.75 6.22
N ALA A 266 -29.72 8.65 5.36
CA ALA A 266 -28.76 7.57 5.38
C ALA A 266 -27.60 7.75 6.40
N GLY A 267 -27.52 8.90 7.05
CA GLY A 267 -26.50 9.28 8.06
C GLY A 267 -25.66 10.44 7.58
N ASP A 268 -25.15 11.19 8.52
CA ASP A 268 -24.44 12.43 8.27
C ASP A 268 -23.19 12.15 7.40
N PRO A 269 -22.89 13.05 6.44
CA PRO A 269 -21.66 12.93 5.66
C PRO A 269 -20.44 13.22 6.54
N GLY A 270 -19.32 12.61 6.20
CA GLY A 270 -18.06 12.84 6.88
C GLY A 270 -17.00 13.34 5.92
N PHE A 271 -16.08 14.13 6.42
CA PHE A 271 -14.87 14.52 5.72
C PHE A 271 -13.66 13.95 6.45
N ALA A 272 -12.80 13.26 5.72
CA ALA A 272 -11.58 12.71 6.28
C ALA A 272 -10.37 13.23 5.48
N TYR A 273 -9.29 13.58 6.18
CA TYR A 273 -8.04 13.89 5.51
C TYR A 273 -6.84 13.33 6.27
N ARG A 274 -5.79 13.05 5.51
CA ARG A 274 -4.49 12.62 6.01
C ARG A 274 -3.41 13.54 5.49
N LEU A 275 -2.51 13.94 6.37
CA LEU A 275 -1.23 14.56 6.03
C LEU A 275 -0.13 13.60 6.48
N ALA A 276 0.83 13.34 5.62
CA ALA A 276 1.87 12.38 5.91
C ALA A 276 3.21 12.86 5.35
N TRP A 277 4.26 12.58 6.09
CA TRP A 277 5.63 12.86 5.69
C TRP A 277 6.56 11.80 6.24
N GLN A 278 7.49 11.39 5.41
CA GLN A 278 8.63 10.58 5.84
C GLN A 278 9.90 11.02 5.11
N GLN A 279 11.02 10.94 5.78
CA GLN A 279 12.30 11.24 5.15
C GLN A 279 13.46 10.58 5.90
N THR A 280 14.41 10.04 5.17
CA THR A 280 15.70 9.60 5.72
C THR A 280 16.53 10.81 6.09
N ARG A 281 16.83 10.95 7.39
CA ARG A 281 17.54 12.10 7.98
C ARG A 281 19.02 11.83 8.21
N VAL A 282 19.38 10.57 8.46
CA VAL A 282 20.74 10.13 8.69
C VAL A 282 21.00 8.90 7.83
N GLY A 283 22.15 8.81 7.23
CA GLY A 283 22.51 7.73 6.32
C GLY A 283 21.75 7.78 5.00
N GLU A 284 21.74 6.66 4.29
CA GLU A 284 21.02 6.45 3.04
C GLU A 284 20.25 5.13 3.10
N THR A 285 19.00 5.14 2.66
CA THR A 285 18.19 3.93 2.58
C THR A 285 18.71 3.03 1.46
N PRO A 286 19.06 1.76 1.72
CA PRO A 286 19.51 0.86 0.66
C PRO A 286 18.41 0.58 -0.34
N PHE A 287 18.78 0.26 -1.59
CA PHE A 287 17.83 0.06 -2.68
C PHE A 287 16.68 -0.89 -2.33
N TYR A 288 16.98 -2.01 -1.68
CA TYR A 288 15.97 -3.01 -1.31
C TYR A 288 15.00 -2.53 -0.22
N MET A 289 15.28 -1.40 0.45
CA MET A 289 14.40 -0.79 1.46
C MET A 289 13.71 0.49 1.00
N ILE A 290 14.15 1.12 -0.12
CA ILE A 290 13.61 2.41 -0.58
C ILE A 290 12.12 2.32 -0.94
N GLN A 291 11.64 1.18 -1.36
CA GLN A 291 10.25 0.92 -1.70
C GLN A 291 9.31 0.94 -0.48
N ASN A 292 9.86 0.76 0.74
CA ASN A 292 9.04 0.78 1.94
C ASN A 292 8.72 2.22 2.36
N VAL A 293 7.46 2.57 2.25
CA VAL A 293 6.89 3.77 2.86
C VAL A 293 6.14 3.31 4.10
N PRO A 294 6.72 3.48 5.32
CA PRO A 294 6.03 3.07 6.53
C PRO A 294 4.70 3.81 6.64
N LEU A 295 3.62 3.06 6.73
CA LEU A 295 2.30 3.53 7.10
C LEU A 295 1.86 2.75 8.31
N LEU A 296 1.27 3.42 9.29
CA LEU A 296 0.75 2.73 10.46
C LEU A 296 1.79 1.75 11.03
N VAL A 297 2.95 2.27 11.40
CA VAL A 297 4.11 1.47 11.86
C VAL A 297 3.70 0.40 12.87
N GLN A 298 2.74 0.72 13.73
CA GLN A 298 2.20 -0.18 14.74
C GLN A 298 1.23 -1.25 14.20
N ARG A 299 0.74 -1.12 12.96
CA ARG A 299 -0.31 -1.98 12.43
C ARG A 299 0.12 -2.86 11.27
N ASN A 300 1.40 -3.02 11.08
CA ASN A 300 1.96 -3.93 10.09
C ASN A 300 1.63 -3.62 8.62
N MET A 301 1.11 -2.47 8.33
CA MET A 301 0.86 -2.09 6.95
C MET A 301 2.16 -1.77 6.22
N ILE A 302 2.30 -2.32 5.04
CA ILE A 302 3.39 -2.04 4.12
C ILE A 302 2.80 -1.21 2.99
N SER A 303 3.44 -0.09 2.67
CA SER A 303 3.17 0.65 1.46
C SER A 303 4.43 0.78 0.64
N GLU A 304 4.28 0.76 -0.65
CA GLU A 304 5.36 0.66 -1.61
C GLU A 304 5.41 1.92 -2.46
N GLY A 305 6.20 2.90 -2.02
CA GLY A 305 6.32 4.19 -2.68
C GLY A 305 4.99 4.97 -2.77
N PHE A 306 4.92 5.97 -3.64
CA PHE A 306 3.63 6.49 -4.05
C PHE A 306 3.05 5.62 -5.15
N GLY A 307 1.79 5.31 -5.00
CA GLY A 307 1.00 4.51 -5.93
C GLY A 307 0.05 3.57 -5.20
N SER A 308 -0.86 2.96 -5.96
CA SER A 308 -1.92 2.09 -5.48
C SER A 308 -2.90 2.76 -4.49
N SER A 309 -3.61 1.96 -3.70
CA SER A 309 -4.65 2.45 -2.79
C SER A 309 -4.13 3.06 -1.49
N ASN A 310 -2.85 2.86 -1.12
CA ASN A 310 -2.38 3.18 0.23
C ASN A 310 -1.76 4.57 0.37
N THR A 311 -1.26 5.16 -0.70
CA THR A 311 -0.62 6.49 -0.70
C THR A 311 -1.34 7.46 -1.61
N ILE A 312 -1.00 7.52 -2.90
CA ILE A 312 -1.66 8.36 -3.91
C ILE A 312 -2.37 7.43 -4.89
N ARG A 313 -3.70 7.43 -4.87
CA ARG A 313 -4.53 6.69 -5.81
C ARG A 313 -4.38 7.28 -7.22
N GLY A 314 -4.57 6.49 -8.26
CA GLY A 314 -4.39 6.96 -9.63
C GLY A 314 -2.98 6.80 -10.19
N LEU A 315 -2.03 6.39 -9.35
CA LEU A 315 -0.70 5.97 -9.78
C LEU A 315 -0.57 4.46 -9.75
N ARG A 316 0.32 3.92 -10.56
CA ARG A 316 0.76 2.52 -10.47
C ARG A 316 1.50 2.27 -9.16
N GLU A 317 1.41 1.04 -8.65
CA GLU A 317 2.16 0.60 -7.47
C GLU A 317 3.66 0.88 -7.67
N ASN A 318 4.33 1.43 -6.67
CA ASN A 318 5.75 1.79 -6.68
C ASN A 318 6.16 2.83 -7.73
N ARG A 319 5.24 3.63 -8.26
CA ARG A 319 5.56 4.59 -9.33
C ARG A 319 6.54 5.68 -8.87
N VAL A 320 6.52 6.05 -7.59
CA VAL A 320 7.43 7.07 -7.03
C VAL A 320 8.19 6.51 -5.85
N LEU A 321 9.48 6.33 -6.03
CA LEU A 321 10.43 5.90 -5.00
C LEU A 321 11.40 7.04 -4.72
N ALA A 322 11.52 7.48 -3.47
CA ALA A 322 12.40 8.55 -3.05
C ALA A 322 12.78 8.43 -1.56
N GLU A 323 13.87 9.08 -1.16
CA GLU A 323 14.35 9.15 0.23
C GLU A 323 13.40 9.89 1.16
N GLY A 324 12.69 10.88 0.63
CA GLY A 324 11.72 11.66 1.37
C GLY A 324 10.47 11.91 0.54
N LEU A 325 9.32 11.72 1.15
CA LEU A 325 7.99 11.85 0.56
C LEU A 325 7.08 12.59 1.52
N ALA A 326 6.30 13.54 1.01
CA ALA A 326 5.19 14.16 1.74
C ALA A 326 3.92 14.09 0.92
N TRP A 327 2.78 13.76 1.54
CA TRP A 327 1.52 13.65 0.82
C TRP A 327 0.32 13.99 1.67
N ALA A 328 -0.75 14.33 0.98
CA ALA A 328 -2.06 14.59 1.53
C ALA A 328 -3.12 13.76 0.79
N ASN A 329 -4.08 13.25 1.53
CA ASN A 329 -5.28 12.62 0.98
C ASN A 329 -6.50 13.29 1.59
N THR A 330 -7.51 13.54 0.79
CA THR A 330 -8.80 14.08 1.24
C THR A 330 -9.93 13.23 0.69
N GLU A 331 -10.95 12.99 1.50
CA GLU A 331 -12.07 12.14 1.13
C GLU A 331 -13.38 12.65 1.76
N LEU A 332 -14.37 12.92 0.92
CA LEU A 332 -15.74 13.17 1.38
C LEU A 332 -16.49 11.83 1.39
N ARG A 333 -17.06 11.47 2.52
CA ARG A 333 -17.78 10.20 2.74
C ARG A 333 -19.27 10.48 2.84
N VAL A 334 -20.05 10.09 1.82
CA VAL A 334 -21.50 10.34 1.79
C VAL A 334 -22.23 9.01 1.75
N LYS A 335 -22.95 8.71 2.82
CA LYS A 335 -23.86 7.54 2.87
C LYS A 335 -25.13 7.90 2.09
N LEU A 336 -25.42 7.13 1.03
CA LEU A 336 -26.56 7.39 0.14
C LEU A 336 -27.83 6.69 0.64
N VAL A 337 -27.68 5.44 1.08
CA VAL A 337 -28.81 4.61 1.49
C VAL A 337 -28.39 3.63 2.58
N LYS A 338 -29.29 3.39 3.53
CA LYS A 338 -29.18 2.30 4.51
C LYS A 338 -30.37 1.36 4.30
N PHE A 339 -30.11 0.07 4.38
CA PHE A 339 -31.14 -0.95 4.27
C PHE A 339 -30.78 -2.17 5.11
N LYS A 340 -31.79 -2.97 5.40
CA LYS A 340 -31.63 -4.25 6.08
C LYS A 340 -31.87 -5.39 5.08
N LEU A 341 -30.93 -6.32 5.00
CA LEU A 341 -31.03 -7.50 4.14
C LEU A 341 -30.49 -8.70 4.92
N PHE A 342 -31.20 -9.85 4.90
CA PHE A 342 -30.84 -11.07 5.64
C PHE A 342 -30.48 -10.80 7.13
N ASN A 343 -31.25 -9.95 7.77
CA ASN A 343 -31.02 -9.53 9.18
C ASN A 343 -29.71 -8.77 9.43
N GLN A 344 -29.00 -8.31 8.38
CA GLN A 344 -27.80 -7.50 8.47
C GLN A 344 -28.09 -6.07 8.02
N TYR A 345 -27.41 -5.11 8.62
CA TYR A 345 -27.49 -3.69 8.24
C TYR A 345 -26.46 -3.39 7.18
N PHE A 346 -26.92 -2.84 6.07
CA PHE A 346 -26.07 -2.39 4.97
C PHE A 346 -26.19 -0.88 4.80
N TYR A 347 -25.11 -0.27 4.33
CA TYR A 347 -25.17 1.02 3.70
C TYR A 347 -24.34 1.06 2.42
N ILE A 348 -24.76 1.90 1.48
CA ILE A 348 -23.99 2.25 0.30
C ILE A 348 -23.51 3.69 0.49
N ALA A 349 -22.23 3.93 0.27
CA ALA A 349 -21.62 5.24 0.32
C ALA A 349 -20.84 5.54 -0.96
N VAL A 350 -20.68 6.82 -1.27
CA VAL A 350 -19.77 7.32 -2.27
C VAL A 350 -18.70 8.16 -1.59
N ASN A 351 -17.50 8.13 -2.15
CA ASN A 351 -16.37 8.88 -1.64
C ASN A 351 -15.57 9.51 -2.78
N PRO A 352 -15.93 10.73 -3.24
CA PRO A 352 -15.02 11.53 -4.04
C PRO A 352 -13.79 11.90 -3.21
N PHE A 353 -12.62 11.90 -3.87
CA PHE A 353 -11.36 12.14 -3.21
C PHE A 353 -10.36 12.89 -4.08
N PHE A 354 -9.41 13.51 -3.41
CA PHE A 354 -8.24 14.15 -4.02
C PHE A 354 -6.99 13.79 -3.22
N ASP A 355 -5.96 13.35 -3.92
CA ASP A 355 -4.67 12.99 -3.34
C ASP A 355 -3.57 13.84 -3.99
N ALA A 356 -2.60 14.30 -3.20
CA ALA A 356 -1.46 15.06 -3.68
C ALA A 356 -0.18 14.71 -2.91
N GLY A 357 0.98 14.82 -3.55
CA GLY A 357 2.26 14.54 -2.91
C GLY A 357 3.44 15.19 -3.62
N VAL A 358 4.54 15.25 -2.91
CA VAL A 358 5.82 15.80 -3.40
C VAL A 358 6.98 14.95 -2.89
N ILE A 359 8.08 14.99 -3.64
CA ILE A 359 9.36 14.44 -3.20
C ILE A 359 10.05 15.50 -2.36
N THR A 360 10.32 15.21 -1.10
CA THR A 360 11.02 16.12 -0.17
C THR A 360 12.53 15.88 -0.14
N LYS A 361 12.97 14.67 -0.47
CA LYS A 361 14.37 14.30 -0.63
C LYS A 361 14.50 13.27 -1.77
N PRO A 362 15.14 13.62 -2.89
CA PRO A 362 15.40 12.66 -3.97
C PRO A 362 16.28 11.51 -3.52
N TYR A 363 16.20 10.39 -4.24
CA TYR A 363 17.05 9.23 -4.05
C TYR A 363 18.08 9.15 -5.18
N ARG A 364 19.37 9.17 -4.85
CA ARG A 364 20.51 9.01 -5.78
C ARG A 364 20.42 9.85 -7.06
N ALA A 365 19.89 11.05 -6.95
CA ALA A 365 19.75 11.95 -8.09
C ALA A 365 21.11 12.39 -8.62
N ASP A 366 22.10 12.52 -7.76
CA ASP A 366 23.50 12.83 -8.09
C ASP A 366 24.16 11.73 -8.93
N VAL A 367 23.86 10.47 -8.66
CA VAL A 367 24.36 9.31 -9.43
C VAL A 367 23.74 9.24 -10.82
N LEU A 368 22.45 9.55 -10.92
CA LEU A 368 21.73 9.57 -12.21
C LEU A 368 22.06 10.82 -13.04
N GLY A 369 22.60 11.87 -12.39
CA GLY A 369 22.86 13.14 -13.02
C GLY A 369 21.61 13.89 -13.45
N HIS A 370 21.76 14.94 -14.27
CA HIS A 370 20.59 15.70 -14.77
C HIS A 370 19.76 14.89 -15.75
N THR A 371 20.40 14.05 -16.55
CA THR A 371 19.74 13.21 -17.56
C THR A 371 20.44 11.89 -17.69
N ALA A 372 19.70 10.80 -17.60
CA ALA A 372 20.20 9.46 -17.92
C ALA A 372 19.54 8.91 -19.18
N ILE A 373 20.35 8.30 -20.05
CA ILE A 373 19.93 7.76 -21.35
C ILE A 373 20.20 6.27 -21.37
N ASP A 374 19.25 5.51 -21.89
CA ASP A 374 19.46 4.13 -22.28
C ASP A 374 19.72 4.06 -23.81
N PRO A 375 20.99 3.88 -24.24
CA PRO A 375 21.31 3.89 -25.67
C PRO A 375 20.68 2.73 -26.44
N GLU A 376 20.33 1.64 -25.77
CA GLU A 376 19.68 0.50 -26.42
C GLU A 376 18.20 0.83 -26.74
N LEU A 377 17.52 1.62 -25.91
CA LEU A 377 16.18 2.10 -26.24
C LEU A 377 16.15 3.01 -27.46
N VAL A 378 17.17 3.87 -27.63
CA VAL A 378 17.32 4.71 -28.84
C VAL A 378 17.43 3.83 -30.08
N PHE A 379 18.26 2.77 -30.01
CA PHE A 379 18.44 1.86 -31.13
C PHE A 379 17.16 1.14 -31.54
N PHE A 380 16.38 0.68 -30.59
CA PHE A 380 15.16 -0.06 -30.89
C PHE A 380 14.04 0.82 -31.45
N LYS A 381 13.83 2.00 -30.92
CA LYS A 381 12.82 2.93 -31.45
C LYS A 381 13.16 3.46 -32.83
N GLY A 382 14.42 3.69 -33.11
CA GLY A 382 14.89 4.17 -34.40
C GLY A 382 14.74 3.19 -35.57
N LYS A 383 14.53 1.91 -35.29
CA LYS A 383 14.52 0.86 -36.33
C LYS A 383 13.15 0.71 -37.01
N ASN A 384 12.04 1.04 -36.35
CA ASN A 384 10.69 0.70 -36.79
C ASN A 384 9.73 1.89 -36.97
N ASP A 385 10.10 3.11 -36.54
CA ASP A 385 9.24 4.29 -36.63
C ASP A 385 10.02 5.56 -36.99
N PRO A 386 9.97 6.01 -38.27
CA PRO A 386 10.65 7.24 -38.71
C PRO A 386 10.18 8.49 -37.99
N LEU A 387 8.97 8.53 -37.47
CA LEU A 387 8.39 9.69 -36.76
C LEU A 387 8.87 9.77 -35.31
N SER A 388 9.23 8.66 -34.70
CA SER A 388 9.71 8.61 -33.30
C SER A 388 11.17 9.07 -33.17
N ILE A 389 11.96 9.03 -34.25
CA ILE A 389 13.40 9.34 -34.25
C ILE A 389 13.67 10.81 -33.90
N ALA A 390 12.79 11.73 -34.30
CA ALA A 390 13.03 13.17 -34.15
C ALA A 390 12.88 13.69 -32.70
N GLY A 391 12.18 12.99 -31.83
CA GLY A 391 11.90 13.44 -30.46
C GLY A 391 12.33 12.49 -29.34
N TYR A 392 12.49 11.20 -29.61
CA TYR A 392 12.84 10.21 -28.60
C TYR A 392 14.35 10.03 -28.45
N ARG A 393 14.87 10.29 -27.28
CA ARG A 393 16.33 10.24 -27.02
C ARG A 393 16.76 9.04 -26.17
N GLY A 394 15.89 8.07 -25.91
CA GLY A 394 16.15 7.00 -24.97
C GLY A 394 16.34 7.48 -23.53
N THR A 395 15.81 8.67 -23.22
CA THR A 395 15.93 9.27 -21.89
C THR A 395 15.09 8.47 -20.91
N ILE A 396 15.71 7.95 -19.88
CA ILE A 396 15.05 7.21 -18.80
C ILE A 396 14.93 8.02 -17.52
N TYR A 397 15.65 9.13 -17.42
CA TYR A 397 15.65 10.02 -16.26
C TYR A 397 15.96 11.45 -16.69
N ASP A 398 15.21 12.41 -16.11
CA ASP A 398 15.38 13.85 -16.26
C ASP A 398 14.97 14.54 -14.94
N ASP A 399 15.93 15.15 -14.26
CA ASP A 399 15.73 15.71 -12.93
C ASP A 399 14.90 17.00 -12.89
N SER A 400 14.65 17.63 -14.02
CA SER A 400 13.87 18.87 -14.13
C SER A 400 12.47 18.75 -13.51
N ASN A 401 11.93 17.55 -13.48
CA ASN A 401 10.58 17.24 -13.00
C ASN A 401 10.51 16.73 -11.56
N ILE A 402 11.61 16.58 -10.84
CA ILE A 402 11.63 16.02 -9.47
C ILE A 402 10.69 16.78 -8.53
N LYS A 403 10.63 18.11 -8.66
CA LYS A 403 9.86 18.98 -7.79
C LYS A 403 8.39 19.14 -8.18
N ASN A 404 7.96 18.49 -9.24
CA ASN A 404 6.58 18.61 -9.70
C ASN A 404 5.61 18.08 -8.65
N LEU A 405 4.52 18.80 -8.44
CA LEU A 405 3.41 18.32 -7.63
C LEU A 405 2.78 17.09 -8.29
N ILE A 406 2.69 16.01 -7.53
CA ILE A 406 2.02 14.79 -7.94
C ILE A 406 0.60 14.86 -7.41
N TYR A 407 -0.41 14.81 -8.28
CA TYR A 407 -1.79 14.91 -7.84
C TYR A 407 -2.73 14.05 -8.67
N SER A 408 -3.77 13.60 -8.02
CA SER A 408 -4.79 12.74 -8.58
C SER A 408 -6.16 13.04 -7.98
N ALA A 409 -7.20 12.68 -8.70
CA ALA A 409 -8.56 12.73 -8.22
C ALA A 409 -9.32 11.48 -8.66
N GLY A 410 -10.37 11.18 -7.92
CA GLY A 410 -11.20 10.03 -8.20
C GLY A 410 -12.44 9.97 -7.34
N ALA A 411 -13.15 8.86 -7.49
CA ALA A 411 -14.29 8.56 -6.65
C ALA A 411 -14.41 7.05 -6.44
N GLY A 412 -15.03 6.67 -5.33
CA GLY A 412 -15.31 5.28 -5.00
C GLY A 412 -16.76 5.07 -4.61
N ILE A 413 -17.18 3.82 -4.71
CA ILE A 413 -18.41 3.30 -4.14
C ILE A 413 -18.03 2.31 -3.06
N LYS A 414 -18.66 2.43 -1.90
CA LYS A 414 -18.44 1.55 -0.76
C LYS A 414 -19.75 0.89 -0.37
N ILE A 415 -19.69 -0.41 -0.12
CA ILE A 415 -20.79 -1.18 0.45
C ILE A 415 -20.29 -1.71 1.79
N ALA A 416 -20.93 -1.28 2.85
CA ALA A 416 -20.60 -1.72 4.20
C ALA A 416 -21.70 -2.61 4.76
N MET A 417 -21.29 -3.65 5.48
CA MET A 417 -22.15 -4.53 6.25
C MET A 417 -21.78 -4.41 7.73
N ASN A 418 -22.76 -4.12 8.58
CA ASN A 418 -22.62 -3.97 10.03
C ASN A 418 -21.50 -3.01 10.46
N GLN A 419 -21.18 -2.00 9.65
CA GLN A 419 -20.14 -0.97 9.85
C GLN A 419 -18.69 -1.48 9.84
N ASN A 420 -18.44 -2.78 9.96
CA ASN A 420 -17.11 -3.35 10.13
C ASN A 420 -16.55 -4.02 8.86
N PHE A 421 -17.42 -4.48 7.98
CA PHE A 421 -17.02 -5.09 6.72
C PHE A 421 -17.38 -4.16 5.56
N ILE A 422 -16.39 -3.56 4.93
CA ILE A 422 -16.55 -2.57 3.87
C ILE A 422 -15.85 -3.08 2.63
N VAL A 423 -16.58 -3.21 1.53
CA VAL A 423 -16.03 -3.45 0.19
C VAL A 423 -16.04 -2.14 -0.56
N SER A 424 -14.92 -1.77 -1.16
CA SER A 424 -14.76 -0.55 -1.94
C SER A 424 -14.38 -0.86 -3.38
N ALA A 425 -14.97 -0.12 -4.32
CA ALA A 425 -14.52 -0.05 -5.71
C ALA A 425 -14.19 1.42 -6.02
N GLU A 426 -12.97 1.69 -6.41
CA GLU A 426 -12.47 3.04 -6.61
C GLU A 426 -11.88 3.21 -8.01
N TYR A 427 -12.10 4.38 -8.58
CA TYR A 427 -11.53 4.85 -9.83
C TYR A 427 -10.76 6.14 -9.57
N ALA A 428 -9.54 6.23 -10.07
CA ALA A 428 -8.71 7.41 -9.93
C ALA A 428 -7.89 7.68 -11.18
N ARG A 429 -7.53 8.95 -11.40
CA ARG A 429 -6.62 9.38 -12.44
C ARG A 429 -5.59 10.35 -11.89
N CYS A 430 -4.33 10.13 -12.24
CA CYS A 430 -3.25 11.08 -12.02
C CYS A 430 -3.26 12.14 -13.12
N PHE A 431 -3.01 13.39 -12.77
CA PHE A 431 -2.96 14.53 -13.69
C PHE A 431 -1.57 15.15 -13.82
N THR A 432 -0.57 14.56 -13.12
CA THR A 432 0.82 15.02 -13.23
C THR A 432 1.44 14.51 -14.52
N ASP A 433 2.03 15.40 -15.30
CA ASP A 433 2.74 15.03 -16.52
C ASP A 433 3.86 14.04 -16.26
N GLY A 434 4.02 13.09 -17.17
CA GLY A 434 4.98 11.97 -17.02
C GLY A 434 4.56 10.87 -16.04
N LEU A 435 3.48 11.08 -15.28
CA LEU A 435 2.90 10.10 -14.35
C LEU A 435 1.46 9.73 -14.67
N ASN A 436 0.82 10.41 -15.61
CA ASN A 436 -0.57 10.24 -16.02
C ASN A 436 -0.77 8.97 -16.86
N ALA A 437 -0.47 7.85 -16.25
CA ALA A 437 -0.76 6.54 -16.81
C ALA A 437 -2.27 6.34 -17.02
N ASP A 438 -2.64 5.15 -17.49
CA ASP A 438 -4.03 4.72 -17.57
C ASP A 438 -4.77 4.94 -16.24
N PRO A 439 -6.09 5.15 -16.32
CA PRO A 439 -6.91 5.22 -15.13
C PRO A 439 -6.66 4.04 -14.20
N TRP A 440 -6.50 4.32 -12.92
CA TRP A 440 -6.36 3.30 -11.90
C TRP A 440 -7.74 2.84 -11.42
N ILE A 441 -7.91 1.54 -11.33
CA ILE A 441 -9.10 0.90 -10.76
C ILE A 441 -8.64 -0.08 -9.69
N GLY A 442 -9.24 0.02 -8.51
CA GLY A 442 -9.01 -0.89 -7.42
C GLY A 442 -10.31 -1.35 -6.77
N ILE A 443 -10.35 -2.61 -6.39
CA ILE A 443 -11.40 -3.17 -5.53
C ILE A 443 -10.70 -3.68 -4.28
N GLY A 444 -11.12 -3.21 -3.13
CA GLY A 444 -10.48 -3.51 -1.86
C GLY A 444 -11.45 -3.64 -0.71
N ILE A 445 -10.90 -3.87 0.47
CA ILE A 445 -11.63 -3.95 1.73
C ILE A 445 -11.20 -2.77 2.60
N ASN A 446 -12.15 -2.17 3.30
CA ASN A 446 -12.03 -1.01 4.18
C ASN A 446 -11.81 0.35 3.49
N TYR A 447 -11.73 1.41 4.29
CA TYR A 447 -11.31 2.74 3.86
C TYR A 447 -9.78 2.80 3.76
N GLN A 448 -9.27 3.74 2.98
CA GLN A 448 -7.83 3.91 2.80
C GLN A 448 -7.12 4.34 4.10
N PHE A 449 -7.78 5.15 4.91
CA PHE A 449 -7.25 5.68 6.17
C PHE A 449 -8.37 6.04 7.14
#